data_64ee8d509f0f4e7f16a2859ced415115
#
_entry.id   64ee8d509f0f4e7f16a2859ced415115
#
_cell.length_a   1.000
_cell.length_b   1.000
_cell.length_c   1.000
_cell.angle_alpha   90.00
_cell.angle_beta   90.00
_cell.angle_gamma   90.00
#
_symmetry.space_group_name_H-M   'P 1'
#
loop_
_entity.id
_entity.type
_entity.pdbx_description
1 polymer ?
#
loop_
_entity_poly.entity_id
_entity_poly.type
_entity_poly.pdbx_seq_one_letter_code
_entity_poly.pdbx_strand_id
1 'polypeptide(L)'
;ATLVTRLEAEDGSAVEIRDFCPRFERSGRMYRPVAYGRIVRPLAGNPRMRVVLNPMSNYGAKIAETTHGTNHIRYLVSGQAIRLSTDAPIGYVLESRFYRIENDQHFFLGPDEPFVGNLRSELRRMDQSTARYWKLWVRGLHIPLEWQDEVIRCAIALKLCQHEETGAIVAALTTSIPEAPFSQRNWDYRYCWIRDSYYTVQALNRLGALDVLEKYLGYLRNIVDGARGGQIQPLYSVMGESELDEGTAAHLAGYKGMGPVRRGNAAYKQVQHDCYGQIVLPTAQAFFDRRLLRMADAHDFAALEEVGESAWAMHDQPDAGLWEFRTRQEVHTYSAVMCWAACDRLANVAGHIGKADRQKLWLDRANTIRATIEREAWVENGEKGGHYGASFQSDYLDASLLQMVELRFLAPDNPRFKSTFAAVEKTLRRGEHMLRYAAEDDFGAPETAFNVCTFWLIEALHLAGRDAEARGLFEAMLSHRTQSGLLSEDLDYETGELWGNFPQTYSLVGVINCAGLLSRPWSTVR
;
A
#
# COMPACT_ATOMS: atom_id res chain seq x y z
N ALA A 1 15.27 -7.65 3.36
CA ALA A 1 15.06 -8.76 2.44
C ALA A 1 15.25 -10.14 3.09
N THR A 2 16.06 -10.25 4.12
CA THR A 2 16.19 -11.46 4.96
C THR A 2 15.84 -11.08 6.39
N LEU A 3 14.92 -11.83 7.01
CA LEU A 3 14.62 -11.69 8.43
C LEU A 3 15.58 -12.59 9.21
N VAL A 4 16.23 -12.06 10.23
CA VAL A 4 17.10 -12.81 11.13
C VAL A 4 16.50 -12.76 12.53
N THR A 5 16.15 -13.93 13.06
CA THR A 5 15.58 -14.08 14.40
C THR A 5 16.53 -14.89 15.27
N ARG A 6 16.88 -14.38 16.44
CA ARG A 6 17.61 -15.12 17.46
C ARG A 6 16.62 -15.56 18.55
N LEU A 7 16.62 -16.87 18.83
CA LEU A 7 15.87 -17.44 19.94
C LEU A 7 16.88 -18.01 20.95
N GLU A 8 16.63 -17.73 22.21
CA GLU A 8 17.46 -18.17 23.33
C GLU A 8 16.57 -18.81 24.40
N ALA A 9 16.94 -20.01 24.84
CA ALA A 9 16.24 -20.74 25.86
C ALA A 9 16.82 -20.42 27.26
N GLU A 10 16.08 -20.73 28.32
CA GLU A 10 16.49 -20.49 29.72
C GLU A 10 17.81 -21.18 30.10
N ASP A 11 18.14 -22.29 29.45
CA ASP A 11 19.40 -23.03 29.66
C ASP A 11 20.61 -22.44 28.90
N GLY A 12 20.43 -21.27 28.24
CA GLY A 12 21.44 -20.60 27.43
C GLY A 12 21.65 -21.22 26.02
N SER A 13 20.88 -22.24 25.66
CA SER A 13 20.89 -22.76 24.29
C SER A 13 20.27 -21.75 23.33
N ALA A 14 20.92 -21.51 22.18
CA ALA A 14 20.48 -20.48 21.26
C ALA A 14 20.55 -20.93 19.80
N VAL A 15 19.63 -20.39 19.00
CA VAL A 15 19.58 -20.59 17.53
C VAL A 15 19.40 -19.26 16.82
N GLU A 16 19.98 -19.15 15.61
CA GLU A 16 19.67 -18.12 14.62
C GLU A 16 18.77 -18.74 13.54
N ILE A 17 17.69 -18.05 13.21
CA ILE A 17 16.78 -18.40 12.11
C ILE A 17 16.90 -17.30 11.06
N ARG A 18 17.24 -17.69 9.82
CA ARG A 18 17.30 -16.79 8.67
C ARG A 18 16.20 -17.16 7.69
N ASP A 19 15.30 -16.22 7.47
CA ASP A 19 14.12 -16.38 6.62
C ASP A 19 14.17 -15.45 5.41
N PHE A 20 13.91 -15.99 4.22
CA PHE A 20 13.89 -15.21 3.00
C PHE A 20 12.98 -15.82 1.93
N CYS A 21 12.44 -14.97 1.05
CA CYS A 21 11.79 -15.39 -0.19
C CYS A 21 12.80 -15.15 -1.33
N PRO A 22 13.18 -16.18 -2.11
CA PRO A 22 14.17 -16.04 -3.17
C PRO A 22 13.77 -15.01 -4.22
N ARG A 23 14.69 -14.07 -4.51
CA ARG A 23 14.49 -13.04 -5.52
C ARG A 23 15.83 -12.57 -6.07
N PHE A 24 16.17 -12.98 -7.27
CA PHE A 24 17.42 -12.61 -7.94
C PHE A 24 17.35 -12.95 -9.43
N GLU A 25 18.22 -12.35 -10.21
CA GLU A 25 18.34 -12.70 -11.63
C GLU A 25 19.06 -14.03 -11.82
N ARG A 26 18.48 -14.91 -12.64
CA ARG A 26 19.05 -16.20 -13.03
C ARG A 26 18.86 -16.40 -14.54
N SER A 27 19.95 -16.58 -15.28
CA SER A 27 19.94 -16.80 -16.73
C SER A 27 19.11 -15.74 -17.50
N GLY A 28 19.31 -14.47 -17.17
CA GLY A 28 18.62 -13.33 -17.81
C GLY A 28 17.13 -13.20 -17.46
N ARG A 29 16.66 -13.92 -16.44
CA ARG A 29 15.28 -13.85 -15.95
C ARG A 29 15.23 -13.64 -14.44
N MET A 30 14.21 -12.93 -13.97
CA MET A 30 13.95 -12.80 -12.55
C MET A 30 13.48 -14.15 -11.99
N TYR A 31 14.27 -14.75 -11.10
CA TYR A 31 13.90 -15.92 -10.32
C TYR A 31 13.25 -15.46 -9.01
N ARG A 32 11.95 -15.62 -8.89
CA ARG A 32 11.14 -15.24 -7.73
C ARG A 32 9.98 -16.23 -7.54
N PRO A 33 10.29 -17.50 -7.25
CA PRO A 33 9.26 -18.50 -7.03
C PRO A 33 8.39 -18.10 -5.84
N VAL A 34 7.15 -18.57 -5.80
CA VAL A 34 6.32 -18.54 -4.59
C VAL A 34 6.92 -19.56 -3.61
N ALA A 35 7.95 -19.15 -2.91
CA ALA A 35 8.75 -20.02 -2.07
C ALA A 35 9.33 -19.29 -0.86
N TYR A 36 9.61 -20.07 0.16
CA TYR A 36 10.14 -19.63 1.43
C TYR A 36 11.36 -20.47 1.80
N GLY A 37 12.49 -19.82 2.00
CA GLY A 37 13.73 -20.44 2.46
C GLY A 37 13.98 -20.11 3.92
N ARG A 38 14.28 -21.13 4.73
CA ARG A 38 14.67 -20.99 6.15
C ARG A 38 15.97 -21.77 6.41
N ILE A 39 16.90 -21.10 7.08
CA ILE A 39 18.14 -21.71 7.58
C ILE A 39 18.14 -21.54 9.10
N VAL A 40 18.21 -22.63 9.84
CA VAL A 40 18.30 -22.65 11.30
C VAL A 40 19.72 -23.04 11.69
N ARG A 41 20.40 -22.18 12.42
CA ARG A 41 21.80 -22.39 12.85
C ARG A 41 21.86 -22.48 14.37
N PRO A 42 22.43 -23.56 14.94
CA PRO A 42 22.75 -23.58 16.37
C PRO A 42 23.87 -22.56 16.67
N LEU A 43 23.68 -21.72 17.69
CA LEU A 43 24.65 -20.70 18.12
C LEU A 43 25.37 -21.07 19.41
N ALA A 44 24.64 -21.64 20.38
CA ALA A 44 25.17 -21.99 21.70
C ALA A 44 24.41 -23.16 22.30
N GLY A 45 25.08 -23.85 23.23
CA GLY A 45 24.49 -24.95 23.99
C GLY A 45 24.12 -26.16 23.13
N ASN A 46 23.05 -26.83 23.50
CA ASN A 46 22.50 -28.03 22.81
C ASN A 46 21.03 -27.77 22.42
N PRO A 47 20.75 -26.88 21.49
CA PRO A 47 19.40 -26.49 21.20
C PRO A 47 18.56 -27.64 20.66
N ARG A 48 17.33 -27.72 21.15
CA ARG A 48 16.31 -28.66 20.64
C ARG A 48 15.23 -27.87 19.93
N MET A 49 14.83 -28.34 18.75
CA MET A 49 13.75 -27.72 17.97
C MET A 49 12.71 -28.76 17.55
N ARG A 50 11.55 -28.29 17.20
CA ARG A 50 10.56 -29.04 16.41
C ARG A 50 10.09 -28.19 15.24
N VAL A 51 9.72 -28.84 14.15
CA VAL A 51 9.11 -28.18 13.00
C VAL A 51 7.60 -28.45 13.05
N VAL A 52 6.81 -27.40 12.98
CA VAL A 52 5.35 -27.48 12.85
C VAL A 52 4.99 -26.86 11.51
N LEU A 53 4.55 -27.68 10.57
CA LEU A 53 4.16 -27.25 9.23
C LEU A 53 2.86 -27.96 8.84
N ASN A 54 1.76 -27.21 8.83
CA ASN A 54 0.41 -27.69 8.55
C ASN A 54 -0.21 -26.92 7.37
N PRO A 55 0.18 -27.21 6.12
CA PRO A 55 -0.45 -26.60 4.97
C PRO A 55 -1.93 -27.00 4.89
N MET A 56 -2.77 -26.01 4.64
CA MET A 56 -4.21 -26.19 4.57
C MET A 56 -4.76 -25.51 3.32
N SER A 57 -5.92 -25.95 2.85
CA SER A 57 -6.65 -25.32 1.77
C SER A 57 -7.93 -24.65 2.26
N ASN A 58 -8.53 -23.79 1.41
CA ASN A 58 -9.77 -23.08 1.69
C ASN A 58 -9.73 -22.33 3.04
N TYR A 59 -8.72 -21.49 3.21
CA TYR A 59 -8.52 -20.67 4.43
C TYR A 59 -8.43 -21.49 5.73
N GLY A 60 -7.82 -22.67 5.67
CA GLY A 60 -7.64 -23.53 6.84
C GLY A 60 -8.78 -24.53 7.09
N ALA A 61 -9.76 -24.62 6.21
CA ALA A 61 -10.90 -25.55 6.37
C ALA A 61 -10.55 -27.01 6.06
N LYS A 62 -9.51 -27.26 5.26
CA LYS A 62 -9.17 -28.63 4.83
C LYS A 62 -7.66 -28.85 4.94
N ILE A 63 -7.28 -29.90 5.65
CA ILE A 63 -5.88 -30.35 5.78
C ILE A 63 -5.39 -30.88 4.43
N ALA A 64 -4.13 -30.59 4.09
CA ALA A 64 -3.50 -31.10 2.88
C ALA A 64 -3.22 -32.60 2.96
N GLU A 65 -3.43 -33.31 1.85
CA GLU A 65 -2.92 -34.68 1.70
C GLU A 65 -1.40 -34.64 1.60
N THR A 66 -0.73 -35.63 2.26
CA THR A 66 0.71 -35.59 2.42
C THR A 66 1.35 -36.87 1.87
N THR A 67 2.41 -36.72 1.09
CA THR A 67 3.33 -37.79 0.69
C THR A 67 4.76 -37.38 0.97
N HIS A 68 5.69 -38.32 1.12
CA HIS A 68 7.07 -37.98 1.45
C HIS A 68 8.09 -38.92 0.83
N GLY A 69 9.31 -38.45 0.70
CA GLY A 69 10.51 -39.20 0.39
C GLY A 69 11.55 -39.07 1.51
N THR A 70 12.79 -39.32 1.21
CA THR A 70 13.89 -39.29 2.19
C THR A 70 14.35 -37.89 2.56
N ASN A 71 14.09 -36.88 1.71
CA ASN A 71 14.57 -35.51 1.87
C ASN A 71 13.49 -34.46 1.55
N HIS A 72 12.22 -34.87 1.47
CA HIS A 72 11.13 -33.96 1.15
C HIS A 72 9.78 -34.49 1.63
N ILE A 73 8.87 -33.53 1.82
CA ILE A 73 7.44 -33.76 2.05
C ILE A 73 6.67 -32.97 1.00
N ARG A 74 5.67 -33.60 0.38
CA ARG A 74 4.75 -32.97 -0.57
C ARG A 74 3.38 -32.83 0.07
N TYR A 75 2.78 -31.67 -0.11
CA TYR A 75 1.44 -31.34 0.38
C TYR A 75 0.56 -30.99 -0.81
N LEU A 76 -0.59 -31.64 -0.95
CA LEU A 76 -1.59 -31.30 -1.96
C LEU A 76 -2.57 -30.28 -1.39
N VAL A 77 -2.45 -29.03 -1.81
CA VAL A 77 -3.23 -27.88 -1.34
C VAL A 77 -4.06 -27.33 -2.50
N SER A 78 -5.39 -27.38 -2.40
CA SER A 78 -6.30 -26.88 -3.45
C SER A 78 -5.98 -27.39 -4.86
N GLY A 79 -5.58 -28.64 -4.99
CA GLY A 79 -5.20 -29.24 -6.28
C GLY A 79 -3.78 -28.93 -6.76
N GLN A 80 -3.03 -28.12 -6.03
CA GLN A 80 -1.62 -27.82 -6.32
C GLN A 80 -0.70 -28.53 -5.32
N ALA A 81 0.40 -29.07 -5.80
CA ALA A 81 1.41 -29.65 -4.93
C ALA A 81 2.45 -28.59 -4.53
N ILE A 82 2.63 -28.41 -3.22
CA ILE A 82 3.76 -27.68 -2.66
C ILE A 82 4.73 -28.65 -2.00
N ARG A 83 6.01 -28.34 -2.02
CA ARG A 83 7.08 -29.22 -1.55
C ARG A 83 7.91 -28.55 -0.47
N LEU A 84 8.05 -29.22 0.67
CA LEU A 84 9.10 -28.95 1.63
C LEU A 84 10.31 -29.82 1.28
N SER A 85 11.41 -29.23 0.86
CA SER A 85 12.71 -29.89 0.76
C SER A 85 13.55 -29.56 1.99
N THR A 86 14.15 -30.57 2.64
CA THR A 86 14.89 -30.36 3.89
C THR A 86 15.97 -31.42 4.09
N ASP A 87 17.02 -31.06 4.83
CA ASP A 87 18.02 -31.97 5.37
C ASP A 87 17.72 -32.42 6.83
N ALA A 88 16.60 -31.90 7.39
CA ALA A 88 16.10 -32.38 8.68
C ALA A 88 15.54 -33.81 8.61
N PRO A 89 15.54 -34.56 9.71
CA PRO A 89 14.96 -35.92 9.74
C PRO A 89 13.45 -35.89 9.42
N ILE A 90 13.04 -36.41 8.28
CA ILE A 90 11.66 -36.35 7.76
C ILE A 90 10.64 -36.90 8.78
N GLY A 91 10.92 -37.99 9.47
CA GLY A 91 10.01 -38.53 10.48
C GLY A 91 9.75 -37.57 11.63
N TYR A 92 10.75 -36.81 12.06
CA TYR A 92 10.56 -35.79 13.12
C TYR A 92 9.78 -34.60 12.65
N VAL A 93 9.94 -34.20 11.38
CA VAL A 93 9.15 -33.11 10.78
C VAL A 93 7.69 -33.51 10.65
N LEU A 94 7.39 -34.72 10.12
CA LEU A 94 6.04 -35.25 9.94
C LEU A 94 5.27 -35.34 11.26
N GLU A 95 5.94 -35.80 12.32
CA GLU A 95 5.35 -36.04 13.63
C GLU A 95 5.50 -34.83 14.57
N SER A 96 6.09 -33.72 14.08
CA SER A 96 6.39 -32.51 14.88
C SER A 96 7.10 -32.84 16.21
N ARG A 97 8.05 -33.79 16.16
CA ARG A 97 8.84 -34.20 17.33
C ARG A 97 10.00 -33.25 17.61
N PHE A 98 10.33 -33.06 18.88
CA PHE A 98 11.55 -32.37 19.28
C PHE A 98 12.80 -33.24 18.99
N TYR A 99 13.80 -32.62 18.38
CA TYR A 99 15.11 -33.21 18.15
C TYR A 99 16.22 -32.17 18.38
N ARG A 100 17.41 -32.68 18.71
CA ARG A 100 18.60 -31.85 18.91
C ARG A 100 19.20 -31.48 17.55
N ILE A 101 19.69 -30.26 17.43
CA ILE A 101 20.42 -29.81 16.25
C ILE A 101 21.87 -29.51 16.60
N GLU A 102 22.81 -30.10 15.86
CA GLU A 102 24.25 -29.90 16.00
C GLU A 102 24.83 -29.13 14.81
N ASN A 103 24.11 -29.11 13.69
CA ASN A 103 24.48 -28.43 12.44
C ASN A 103 23.32 -27.62 11.91
N ASP A 104 23.64 -26.68 10.97
CA ASP A 104 22.63 -25.92 10.26
C ASP A 104 21.59 -26.85 9.63
N GLN A 105 20.31 -26.50 9.80
CA GLN A 105 19.17 -27.18 9.18
C GLN A 105 18.58 -26.28 8.09
N HIS A 106 18.22 -26.86 6.97
CA HIS A 106 17.77 -26.15 5.79
C HIS A 106 16.36 -26.60 5.40
N PHE A 107 15.48 -25.62 5.16
CA PHE A 107 14.08 -25.83 4.78
C PHE A 107 13.76 -24.94 3.58
N PHE A 108 13.19 -25.52 2.55
CA PHE A 108 12.67 -24.80 1.39
C PHE A 108 11.26 -25.29 1.09
N LEU A 109 10.29 -24.41 1.32
CA LEU A 109 8.89 -24.64 0.99
C LEU A 109 8.55 -23.85 -0.28
N GLY A 110 8.09 -24.52 -1.33
CA GLY A 110 7.82 -23.88 -2.60
C GLY A 110 7.18 -24.80 -3.63
N PRO A 111 7.36 -24.52 -4.93
CA PRO A 111 6.89 -25.37 -6.01
C PRO A 111 7.38 -26.82 -5.87
N ASP A 112 6.61 -27.77 -6.41
CA ASP A 112 6.97 -29.20 -6.37
C ASP A 112 8.08 -29.54 -7.39
N GLU A 113 9.21 -28.85 -7.24
CA GLU A 113 10.41 -29.05 -8.05
C GLU A 113 11.54 -29.62 -7.19
N PRO A 114 12.25 -30.66 -7.66
CA PRO A 114 13.40 -31.18 -6.94
C PRO A 114 14.59 -30.23 -7.04
N PHE A 115 15.38 -30.12 -5.98
CA PHE A 115 16.67 -29.46 -6.06
C PHE A 115 17.65 -30.31 -6.87
N VAL A 116 18.35 -29.64 -7.79
CA VAL A 116 19.49 -30.23 -8.49
C VAL A 116 20.74 -29.90 -7.67
N GLY A 117 21.30 -30.89 -6.98
CA GLY A 117 22.49 -30.71 -6.16
C GLY A 117 22.20 -30.66 -4.65
N ASN A 118 23.12 -30.07 -3.90
CA ASN A 118 23.08 -30.02 -2.45
C ASN A 118 22.20 -28.87 -1.93
N LEU A 119 21.13 -29.20 -1.20
CA LEU A 119 20.16 -28.25 -0.65
C LEU A 119 20.85 -27.11 0.16
N ARG A 120 21.80 -27.47 1.02
CA ARG A 120 22.53 -26.52 1.86
C ARG A 120 23.25 -25.44 1.05
N SER A 121 23.96 -25.85 0.01
CA SER A 121 24.70 -24.93 -0.85
C SER A 121 23.74 -24.04 -1.68
N GLU A 122 22.65 -24.62 -2.17
CA GLU A 122 21.66 -23.88 -2.95
C GLU A 122 20.91 -22.84 -2.11
N LEU A 123 20.45 -23.17 -0.89
CA LEU A 123 19.79 -22.18 -0.04
C LEU A 123 20.72 -21.03 0.36
N ARG A 124 21.97 -21.33 0.70
CA ARG A 124 22.97 -20.28 0.98
C ARG A 124 23.20 -19.37 -0.22
N ARG A 125 23.30 -19.94 -1.42
CA ARG A 125 23.43 -19.18 -2.65
C ARG A 125 22.19 -18.31 -2.91
N MET A 126 20.99 -18.84 -2.70
CA MET A 126 19.72 -18.10 -2.84
C MET A 126 19.64 -16.93 -1.86
N ASP A 127 19.96 -17.14 -0.56
CA ASP A 127 20.00 -16.08 0.45
C ASP A 127 20.96 -14.94 0.04
N GLN A 128 22.20 -15.31 -0.33
CA GLN A 128 23.21 -14.32 -0.75
C GLN A 128 22.79 -13.58 -2.02
N SER A 129 22.22 -14.29 -3.00
CA SER A 129 21.78 -13.68 -4.27
C SER A 129 20.59 -12.76 -4.04
N THR A 130 19.65 -13.14 -3.17
CA THR A 130 18.50 -12.32 -2.76
C THR A 130 18.97 -11.04 -2.04
N ALA A 131 19.89 -11.18 -1.09
CA ALA A 131 20.46 -10.03 -0.40
C ALA A 131 21.19 -9.07 -1.36
N ARG A 132 21.94 -9.62 -2.32
CA ARG A 132 22.60 -8.83 -3.37
C ARG A 132 21.60 -8.11 -4.27
N TYR A 133 20.51 -8.77 -4.70
CA TYR A 133 19.46 -8.16 -5.50
C TYR A 133 18.89 -6.90 -4.81
N TRP A 134 18.49 -7.03 -3.56
CA TRP A 134 17.93 -5.90 -2.82
C TRP A 134 18.91 -4.77 -2.57
N LYS A 135 20.18 -5.09 -2.29
CA LYS A 135 21.24 -4.07 -2.17
C LYS A 135 21.44 -3.30 -3.48
N LEU A 136 21.42 -3.98 -4.62
CA LEU A 136 21.56 -3.34 -5.92
C LEU A 136 20.34 -2.49 -6.28
N TRP A 137 19.14 -2.97 -5.99
CA TRP A 137 17.91 -2.21 -6.22
C TRP A 137 17.89 -0.92 -5.39
N VAL A 138 18.20 -1.01 -4.09
CA VAL A 138 18.26 0.16 -3.19
C VAL A 138 19.31 1.18 -3.65
N ARG A 139 20.44 0.75 -4.19
CA ARG A 139 21.47 1.66 -4.71
C ARG A 139 21.00 2.51 -5.89
N GLY A 140 19.96 2.07 -6.60
CA GLY A 140 19.33 2.83 -7.68
C GLY A 140 18.34 3.90 -7.19
N LEU A 141 18.01 3.94 -5.90
CA LEU A 141 17.03 4.86 -5.34
C LEU A 141 17.65 6.19 -4.93
N HIS A 142 16.90 7.26 -5.10
CA HIS A 142 17.20 8.60 -4.61
C HIS A 142 16.75 8.74 -3.15
N ILE A 143 17.59 8.27 -2.23
CA ILE A 143 17.30 8.28 -0.79
C ILE A 143 17.60 9.67 -0.20
N PRO A 144 16.72 10.24 0.67
CA PRO A 144 16.98 11.49 1.38
C PRO A 144 18.17 11.35 2.33
N LEU A 145 18.76 12.46 2.77
CA LEU A 145 19.93 12.46 3.66
C LEU A 145 19.60 11.85 5.04
N GLU A 146 18.42 12.16 5.56
CA GLU A 146 17.97 11.71 6.89
C GLU A 146 16.94 10.57 6.74
N TRP A 147 16.78 9.74 7.77
CA TRP A 147 15.83 8.60 7.83
C TRP A 147 16.01 7.59 6.68
N GLN A 148 17.26 7.33 6.30
CA GLN A 148 17.59 6.45 5.16
C GLN A 148 17.09 5.01 5.36
N ASP A 149 17.28 4.45 6.54
CA ASP A 149 16.88 3.07 6.86
C ASP A 149 15.35 2.93 6.80
N GLU A 150 14.63 3.93 7.27
CA GLU A 150 13.17 4.01 7.24
C GLU A 150 12.65 4.04 5.81
N VAL A 151 13.19 4.94 5.00
CA VAL A 151 12.80 5.09 3.58
C VAL A 151 13.14 3.82 2.79
N ILE A 152 14.33 3.26 2.98
CA ILE A 152 14.76 2.01 2.32
C ILE A 152 13.81 0.87 2.69
N ARG A 153 13.46 0.76 3.98
CA ARG A 153 12.56 -0.30 4.46
C ARG A 153 11.17 -0.18 3.85
N CYS A 154 10.60 1.03 3.85
CA CYS A 154 9.31 1.31 3.23
C CYS A 154 9.33 1.06 1.72
N ALA A 155 10.35 1.51 1.00
CA ALA A 155 10.48 1.29 -0.43
C ALA A 155 10.53 -0.20 -0.81
N ILE A 156 11.28 -1.02 -0.05
CA ILE A 156 11.33 -2.49 -0.24
C ILE A 156 9.94 -3.09 0.02
N ALA A 157 9.24 -2.69 1.08
CA ALA A 157 7.93 -3.21 1.42
C ALA A 157 6.89 -2.84 0.35
N LEU A 158 6.86 -1.59 -0.12
CA LEU A 158 5.98 -1.15 -1.20
C LEU A 158 6.24 -1.92 -2.50
N LYS A 159 7.52 -2.14 -2.87
CA LYS A 159 7.84 -2.97 -4.03
C LYS A 159 7.36 -4.42 -3.87
N LEU A 160 7.34 -4.95 -2.66
CA LEU A 160 6.82 -6.30 -2.39
C LEU A 160 5.28 -6.38 -2.44
N CYS A 161 4.58 -5.25 -2.29
CA CYS A 161 3.13 -5.18 -2.51
C CYS A 161 2.76 -5.17 -4.01
N GLN A 162 3.72 -4.98 -4.92
CA GLN A 162 3.48 -5.05 -6.36
C GLN A 162 3.51 -6.50 -6.85
N HIS A 163 2.44 -6.93 -7.51
CA HIS A 163 2.42 -8.14 -8.32
C HIS A 163 3.14 -7.87 -9.64
N GLU A 164 4.39 -8.31 -9.75
CA GLU A 164 5.28 -7.88 -10.84
C GLU A 164 4.87 -8.33 -12.24
N GLU A 165 4.06 -9.38 -12.37
CA GLU A 165 3.63 -9.87 -13.69
C GLU A 165 2.60 -8.94 -14.33
N THR A 166 1.67 -8.43 -13.53
CA THR A 166 0.60 -7.54 -14.01
C THR A 166 0.89 -6.07 -13.74
N GLY A 167 1.68 -5.76 -12.71
CA GLY A 167 1.91 -4.40 -12.25
C GLY A 167 0.96 -3.92 -11.15
N ALA A 168 -0.09 -4.69 -10.83
CA ALA A 168 -1.03 -4.37 -9.76
C ALA A 168 -0.34 -4.22 -8.41
N ILE A 169 -0.83 -3.33 -7.55
CA ILE A 169 -0.30 -3.11 -6.20
C ILE A 169 -1.42 -3.31 -5.19
N VAL A 170 -1.25 -4.26 -4.27
CA VAL A 170 -2.24 -4.50 -3.21
C VAL A 170 -2.13 -3.46 -2.11
N ALA A 171 -3.27 -3.10 -1.50
CA ALA A 171 -3.32 -2.10 -0.42
C ALA A 171 -2.58 -2.57 0.84
N ALA A 172 -2.71 -3.87 1.18
CA ALA A 172 -1.92 -4.53 2.22
C ALA A 172 -1.77 -6.03 1.93
N LEU A 173 -0.89 -6.71 2.66
CA LEU A 173 -0.62 -8.15 2.47
C LEU A 173 -1.48 -9.05 3.38
N THR A 174 -2.37 -8.48 4.18
CA THR A 174 -3.22 -9.20 5.13
C THR A 174 -4.70 -8.99 4.84
N THR A 175 -5.52 -9.80 5.49
CA THR A 175 -6.96 -9.64 5.57
C THR A 175 -7.41 -9.66 7.02
N SER A 176 -8.46 -8.90 7.31
CA SER A 176 -9.29 -9.02 8.51
C SER A 176 -8.57 -8.78 9.84
N ILE A 177 -7.55 -7.94 9.84
CA ILE A 177 -7.07 -7.34 11.08
C ILE A 177 -8.00 -6.15 11.36
N PRO A 178 -8.68 -6.10 12.53
CA PRO A 178 -9.60 -5.00 12.84
C PRO A 178 -8.90 -3.64 12.90
N GLU A 179 -9.61 -2.57 12.54
CA GLU A 179 -9.11 -1.19 12.63
C GLU A 179 -8.96 -0.70 14.08
N ALA A 180 -9.70 -1.32 15.02
CA ALA A 180 -9.62 -1.05 16.46
C ALA A 180 -9.92 -2.33 17.25
N PRO A 181 -9.59 -2.39 18.57
CA PRO A 181 -9.99 -3.49 19.43
C PRO A 181 -11.52 -3.72 19.38
N PHE A 182 -11.92 -4.96 19.12
CA PHE A 182 -13.33 -5.39 19.03
C PHE A 182 -14.16 -4.72 17.92
N SER A 183 -13.53 -3.99 17.01
CA SER A 183 -14.18 -3.41 15.85
C SER A 183 -14.59 -4.50 14.85
N GLN A 184 -15.72 -4.26 14.15
CA GLN A 184 -16.14 -5.07 13.00
C GLN A 184 -15.60 -4.55 11.67
N ARG A 185 -14.80 -3.48 11.68
CA ARG A 185 -14.09 -2.90 10.54
C ARG A 185 -12.85 -3.74 10.25
N ASN A 186 -13.05 -4.86 9.56
CA ASN A 186 -11.99 -5.78 9.18
C ASN A 186 -12.23 -6.27 7.76
N TRP A 187 -11.34 -5.89 6.84
CA TRP A 187 -11.54 -6.02 5.40
C TRP A 187 -10.42 -6.83 4.77
N ASP A 188 -10.65 -7.34 3.55
CA ASP A 188 -9.60 -7.98 2.76
C ASP A 188 -8.89 -6.95 1.87
N TYR A 189 -7.63 -6.64 2.18
CA TYR A 189 -6.82 -5.63 1.47
C TYR A 189 -5.84 -6.22 0.45
N ARG A 190 -5.94 -7.49 0.16
CA ARG A 190 -5.06 -8.17 -0.81
C ARG A 190 -5.48 -7.93 -2.28
N TYR A 191 -6.14 -6.81 -2.53
CA TYR A 191 -6.61 -6.33 -3.83
C TYR A 191 -5.95 -5.01 -4.20
N CYS A 192 -6.03 -4.68 -5.50
CA CYS A 192 -5.43 -3.47 -6.05
C CYS A 192 -6.46 -2.34 -6.08
N TRP A 193 -6.44 -1.46 -5.09
CA TRP A 193 -7.14 -0.17 -5.17
C TRP A 193 -6.40 0.76 -6.11
N ILE A 194 -7.14 1.43 -7.00
CA ILE A 194 -6.57 2.45 -7.91
C ILE A 194 -5.93 3.58 -7.08
N ARG A 195 -6.57 4.01 -6.02
CA ARG A 195 -6.15 5.07 -5.10
C ARG A 195 -4.83 4.73 -4.39
N ASP A 196 -4.76 3.59 -3.71
CA ASP A 196 -3.57 3.14 -2.96
C ASP A 196 -2.37 2.96 -3.87
N SER A 197 -2.64 2.40 -5.06
CA SER A 197 -1.62 2.21 -6.08
C SER A 197 -1.10 3.53 -6.63
N TYR A 198 -1.98 4.53 -6.85
CA TYR A 198 -1.59 5.87 -7.27
C TYR A 198 -0.58 6.48 -6.29
N TYR A 199 -0.90 6.51 -5.00
CA TYR A 199 0.01 7.06 -3.99
C TYR A 199 1.32 6.27 -3.91
N THR A 200 1.24 4.93 -3.99
CA THR A 200 2.42 4.05 -3.95
C THR A 200 3.37 4.32 -5.12
N VAL A 201 2.85 4.40 -6.34
CA VAL A 201 3.73 4.66 -7.50
C VAL A 201 4.29 6.07 -7.48
N GLN A 202 3.56 7.07 -6.97
CA GLN A 202 4.08 8.43 -6.81
C GLN A 202 5.25 8.47 -5.82
N ALA A 203 5.12 7.84 -4.65
CA ALA A 203 6.19 7.78 -3.67
C ALA A 203 7.45 7.05 -4.20
N LEU A 204 7.26 5.89 -4.83
CA LEU A 204 8.37 5.13 -5.42
C LEU A 204 9.01 5.84 -6.62
N ASN A 205 8.22 6.57 -7.42
CA ASN A 205 8.73 7.37 -8.52
C ASN A 205 9.59 8.56 -8.01
N ARG A 206 9.21 9.21 -6.92
CA ARG A 206 10.05 10.23 -6.25
C ARG A 206 11.42 9.67 -5.87
N LEU A 207 11.48 8.39 -5.49
CA LEU A 207 12.72 7.68 -5.22
C LEU A 207 13.42 7.16 -6.49
N GLY A 208 12.84 7.32 -7.69
CA GLY A 208 13.42 6.88 -8.95
C GLY A 208 13.17 5.41 -9.31
N ALA A 209 12.25 4.71 -8.63
CA ALA A 209 11.86 3.33 -8.94
C ALA A 209 10.89 3.26 -10.14
N LEU A 210 11.35 3.64 -11.33
CA LEU A 210 10.54 3.75 -12.54
C LEU A 210 9.94 2.42 -13.00
N ASP A 211 10.63 1.32 -12.77
CA ASP A 211 10.15 -0.02 -13.11
C ASP A 211 8.80 -0.37 -12.46
N VAL A 212 8.54 0.17 -11.28
CA VAL A 212 7.26 0.00 -10.58
C VAL A 212 6.15 0.80 -11.27
N LEU A 213 6.44 2.06 -11.60
CA LEU A 213 5.50 2.92 -12.32
C LEU A 213 5.14 2.34 -13.70
N GLU A 214 6.14 1.93 -14.49
CA GLU A 214 5.93 1.41 -15.84
C GLU A 214 5.03 0.17 -15.86
N LYS A 215 5.24 -0.74 -14.93
CA LYS A 215 4.40 -1.94 -14.79
C LYS A 215 2.97 -1.57 -14.38
N TYR A 216 2.81 -0.65 -13.44
CA TYR A 216 1.50 -0.18 -13.02
C TYR A 216 0.74 0.54 -14.16
N LEU A 217 1.42 1.36 -14.96
CA LEU A 217 0.82 1.96 -16.16
C LEU A 217 0.32 0.91 -17.15
N GLY A 218 1.04 -0.21 -17.29
CA GLY A 218 0.58 -1.36 -18.07
C GLY A 218 -0.70 -1.98 -17.52
N TYR A 219 -0.77 -2.13 -16.20
CA TYR A 219 -1.97 -2.61 -15.52
C TYR A 219 -3.17 -1.67 -15.70
N LEU A 220 -2.97 -0.35 -15.52
CA LEU A 220 -4.02 0.65 -15.74
C LEU A 220 -4.57 0.64 -17.17
N ARG A 221 -3.71 0.49 -18.18
CA ARG A 221 -4.18 0.36 -19.57
C ARG A 221 -5.16 -0.80 -19.72
N ASN A 222 -4.82 -1.97 -19.19
CA ASN A 222 -5.71 -3.13 -19.24
C ASN A 222 -7.05 -2.88 -18.55
N ILE A 223 -7.05 -2.15 -17.43
CA ILE A 223 -8.30 -1.77 -16.72
C ILE A 223 -9.13 -0.81 -17.58
N VAL A 224 -8.52 0.25 -18.11
CA VAL A 224 -9.21 1.26 -18.92
C VAL A 224 -9.76 0.64 -20.21
N ASP A 225 -8.96 -0.18 -20.91
CA ASP A 225 -9.37 -0.90 -22.11
C ASP A 225 -10.52 -1.88 -21.83
N GLY A 226 -10.52 -2.50 -20.66
CA GLY A 226 -11.59 -3.40 -20.22
C GLY A 226 -12.90 -2.67 -19.91
N ALA A 227 -12.82 -1.46 -19.38
CA ALA A 227 -13.98 -0.68 -18.98
C ALA A 227 -14.76 -0.06 -20.16
N ARG A 228 -14.09 0.31 -21.27
CA ARG A 228 -14.64 0.83 -22.55
C ARG A 228 -15.95 1.61 -22.43
N GLY A 229 -15.89 2.75 -21.72
CA GLY A 229 -17.07 3.60 -21.49
C GLY A 229 -18.03 3.13 -20.39
N GLY A 230 -17.69 2.03 -19.70
CA GLY A 230 -18.31 1.62 -18.46
C GLY A 230 -17.70 2.34 -17.24
N GLN A 231 -18.29 2.09 -16.07
CA GLN A 231 -17.77 2.62 -14.80
C GLN A 231 -16.44 1.93 -14.45
N ILE A 232 -15.44 2.72 -14.09
CA ILE A 232 -14.20 2.22 -13.49
C ILE A 232 -14.47 1.96 -12.01
N GLN A 233 -14.16 0.75 -11.57
CA GLN A 233 -14.32 0.34 -10.16
C GLN A 233 -13.15 0.85 -9.32
N PRO A 234 -13.33 1.05 -7.99
CA PRO A 234 -12.25 1.50 -7.12
C PRO A 234 -11.13 0.49 -6.93
N LEU A 235 -11.43 -0.81 -7.07
CA LEU A 235 -10.45 -1.88 -6.92
C LEU A 235 -10.69 -3.06 -7.85
N TYR A 236 -9.62 -3.82 -8.07
CA TYR A 236 -9.58 -5.03 -8.91
C TYR A 236 -8.68 -6.09 -8.25
N SER A 237 -8.78 -7.36 -8.70
CA SER A 237 -7.80 -8.37 -8.32
C SER A 237 -6.42 -8.04 -8.93
N VAL A 238 -5.37 -8.70 -8.44
CA VAL A 238 -4.02 -8.55 -9.03
C VAL A 238 -3.94 -9.03 -10.48
N MET A 239 -4.92 -9.78 -10.95
CA MET A 239 -5.07 -10.23 -12.35
C MET A 239 -5.98 -9.34 -13.18
N GLY A 240 -6.57 -8.27 -12.60
CA GLY A 240 -7.50 -7.36 -13.26
C GLY A 240 -8.96 -7.82 -13.27
N GLU A 241 -9.31 -8.84 -12.47
CA GLU A 241 -10.69 -9.30 -12.31
C GLU A 241 -11.52 -8.24 -11.58
N SER A 242 -12.75 -8.04 -12.05
CA SER A 242 -13.68 -7.03 -11.54
C SER A 242 -14.69 -7.56 -10.53
N GLU A 243 -14.92 -8.88 -10.46
CA GLU A 243 -15.84 -9.51 -9.52
C GLU A 243 -15.09 -10.02 -8.29
N LEU A 244 -15.27 -9.34 -7.14
CA LEU A 244 -14.53 -9.60 -5.91
C LEU A 244 -15.49 -9.90 -4.76
N ASP A 245 -16.40 -10.85 -4.95
CA ASP A 245 -17.47 -11.14 -4.01
C ASP A 245 -16.97 -11.35 -2.58
N GLU A 246 -17.50 -10.52 -1.66
CA GLU A 246 -17.17 -10.58 -0.25
C GLU A 246 -17.85 -11.79 0.41
N GLY A 247 -17.07 -12.58 1.10
CA GLY A 247 -17.52 -13.73 1.88
C GLY A 247 -16.73 -13.86 3.18
N THR A 248 -17.14 -14.78 4.04
CA THR A 248 -16.49 -15.03 5.33
C THR A 248 -15.94 -16.43 5.43
N ALA A 249 -14.82 -16.60 6.14
CA ALA A 249 -14.28 -17.88 6.56
C ALA A 249 -14.72 -18.16 8.01
N ALA A 250 -15.97 -18.59 8.20
CA ALA A 250 -16.63 -18.70 9.50
C ALA A 250 -15.93 -19.65 10.50
N HIS A 251 -15.07 -20.55 10.03
CA HIS A 251 -14.28 -21.47 10.87
C HIS A 251 -13.02 -20.84 11.46
N LEU A 252 -12.67 -19.62 11.07
CA LEU A 252 -11.53 -18.88 11.62
C LEU A 252 -12.01 -17.87 12.66
N ALA A 253 -11.36 -17.85 13.82
CA ALA A 253 -11.70 -16.95 14.91
C ALA A 253 -11.35 -15.47 14.64
N GLY A 254 -10.46 -15.21 13.66
CA GLY A 254 -9.94 -13.87 13.40
C GLY A 254 -8.72 -13.49 14.24
N TYR A 255 -8.18 -12.31 13.99
CA TYR A 255 -7.04 -11.77 14.71
C TYR A 255 -7.37 -11.56 16.19
N LYS A 256 -6.61 -12.18 17.10
CA LYS A 256 -6.89 -12.18 18.55
C LYS A 256 -8.34 -12.62 18.90
N GLY A 257 -8.98 -13.46 18.08
CA GLY A 257 -10.37 -13.87 18.27
C GLY A 257 -11.42 -12.86 17.80
N MET A 258 -11.02 -11.80 17.11
CA MET A 258 -11.91 -10.74 16.61
C MET A 258 -12.21 -10.96 15.12
N GLY A 259 -13.25 -11.76 14.83
CA GLY A 259 -13.78 -11.94 13.47
C GLY A 259 -14.77 -10.86 13.07
N PRO A 260 -15.38 -10.99 11.87
CA PRO A 260 -15.25 -12.11 10.92
C PRO A 260 -13.93 -12.07 10.12
N VAL A 261 -13.45 -13.23 9.64
CA VAL A 261 -12.39 -13.29 8.65
C VAL A 261 -13.01 -13.19 7.27
N ARG A 262 -12.72 -12.13 6.54
CA ARG A 262 -13.29 -11.84 5.22
C ARG A 262 -12.36 -12.26 4.09
N ARG A 263 -12.95 -12.57 2.96
CA ARG A 263 -12.32 -12.79 1.65
C ARG A 263 -13.14 -12.05 0.61
N GLY A 264 -12.50 -11.49 -0.41
CA GLY A 264 -13.18 -10.57 -1.31
C GLY A 264 -13.44 -9.22 -0.64
N ASN A 265 -13.93 -8.25 -1.39
CA ASN A 265 -14.22 -6.93 -0.84
C ASN A 265 -15.37 -6.27 -1.60
N ALA A 266 -16.48 -6.00 -0.89
CA ALA A 266 -17.70 -5.46 -1.48
C ALA A 266 -17.54 -4.02 -2.03
N ALA A 267 -16.47 -3.32 -1.70
CA ALA A 267 -16.19 -1.99 -2.25
C ALA A 267 -16.03 -1.99 -3.79
N TYR A 268 -15.79 -3.16 -4.42
CA TYR A 268 -15.76 -3.24 -5.89
C TYR A 268 -17.08 -2.82 -6.55
N LYS A 269 -18.21 -2.86 -5.83
CA LYS A 269 -19.53 -2.43 -6.31
C LYS A 269 -19.78 -0.93 -6.14
N GLN A 270 -18.91 -0.23 -5.40
CA GLN A 270 -19.08 1.19 -5.13
C GLN A 270 -18.73 2.06 -6.34
N VAL A 271 -19.36 3.22 -6.38
CA VAL A 271 -18.98 4.32 -7.26
C VAL A 271 -18.05 5.23 -6.46
N GLN A 272 -16.84 5.46 -6.98
CA GLN A 272 -15.84 6.36 -6.39
C GLN A 272 -15.24 7.21 -7.50
N HIS A 273 -15.58 8.50 -7.55
CA HIS A 273 -15.22 9.38 -8.67
C HIS A 273 -13.78 9.88 -8.60
N ASP A 274 -13.12 9.77 -7.45
CA ASP A 274 -11.69 10.05 -7.30
C ASP A 274 -10.80 9.13 -8.15
N CYS A 275 -11.27 7.94 -8.51
CA CYS A 275 -10.56 6.99 -9.35
C CYS A 275 -10.14 7.57 -10.72
N TYR A 276 -10.96 8.44 -11.30
CA TYR A 276 -10.64 9.05 -12.60
C TYR A 276 -9.37 9.90 -12.52
N GLY A 277 -9.25 10.72 -11.47
CA GLY A 277 -8.03 11.48 -11.23
C GLY A 277 -6.83 10.60 -10.94
N GLN A 278 -7.01 9.53 -10.15
CA GLN A 278 -5.95 8.59 -9.77
C GLN A 278 -5.43 7.76 -10.97
N ILE A 279 -6.18 7.68 -12.06
CA ILE A 279 -5.72 7.11 -13.33
C ILE A 279 -4.98 8.16 -14.16
N VAL A 280 -5.57 9.35 -14.30
CA VAL A 280 -5.01 10.40 -15.16
C VAL A 280 -3.66 10.91 -14.63
N LEU A 281 -3.54 11.13 -13.32
CA LEU A 281 -2.34 11.74 -12.73
C LEU A 281 -1.05 10.93 -12.98
N PRO A 282 -0.98 9.62 -12.68
CA PRO A 282 0.23 8.83 -12.93
C PRO A 282 0.46 8.62 -14.43
N THR A 283 -0.61 8.49 -15.23
CA THR A 283 -0.50 8.26 -16.67
C THR A 283 -0.02 9.52 -17.40
N ALA A 284 -0.40 10.72 -16.94
CA ALA A 284 0.07 11.97 -17.51
C ALA A 284 1.60 12.08 -17.54
N GLN A 285 2.30 11.52 -16.54
CA GLN A 285 3.76 11.52 -16.51
C GLN A 285 4.36 10.84 -17.75
N ALA A 286 3.72 9.83 -18.29
CA ALA A 286 4.23 9.09 -19.45
C ALA A 286 4.36 9.94 -20.74
N PHE A 287 3.73 11.12 -20.78
CA PHE A 287 3.89 12.08 -21.88
C PHE A 287 5.11 12.99 -21.74
N PHE A 288 5.67 13.12 -20.54
CA PHE A 288 6.76 14.06 -20.23
C PHE A 288 8.08 13.37 -19.88
N ASP A 289 8.02 12.20 -19.27
CA ASP A 289 9.19 11.54 -18.68
C ASP A 289 9.94 10.66 -19.69
N ARG A 290 11.03 11.19 -20.23
CA ARG A 290 11.89 10.50 -21.21
C ARG A 290 12.72 9.36 -20.64
N ARG A 291 12.68 9.10 -19.35
CA ARG A 291 13.36 7.96 -18.71
C ARG A 291 12.55 6.66 -18.87
N LEU A 292 11.26 6.77 -19.18
CA LEU A 292 10.39 5.61 -19.38
C LEU A 292 10.78 4.86 -20.65
N LEU A 293 10.67 3.54 -20.60
CA LEU A 293 10.97 2.66 -21.75
C LEU A 293 10.04 2.93 -22.94
N ARG A 294 8.80 3.32 -22.66
CA ARG A 294 7.81 3.73 -23.65
C ARG A 294 7.19 5.07 -23.25
N MET A 295 7.41 6.08 -24.08
CA MET A 295 6.66 7.33 -23.99
C MET A 295 5.21 7.10 -24.44
N ALA A 296 4.27 7.79 -23.81
CA ALA A 296 2.88 7.81 -24.26
C ALA A 296 2.74 8.60 -25.56
N ASP A 297 1.79 8.19 -26.38
CA ASP A 297 1.54 8.76 -27.72
C ASP A 297 0.11 9.33 -27.86
N ALA A 298 -0.27 9.70 -29.07
CA ALA A 298 -1.60 10.26 -29.36
C ALA A 298 -2.75 9.26 -29.12
N HIS A 299 -2.48 7.96 -29.21
CA HIS A 299 -3.47 6.91 -28.93
C HIS A 299 -3.69 6.78 -27.42
N ASP A 300 -2.60 6.77 -26.63
CA ASP A 300 -2.68 6.80 -25.16
C ASP A 300 -3.43 8.05 -24.68
N PHE A 301 -3.22 9.21 -25.35
CA PHE A 301 -3.93 10.44 -25.01
C PHE A 301 -5.44 10.31 -25.25
N ALA A 302 -5.86 9.72 -26.40
CA ALA A 302 -7.28 9.52 -26.69
C ALA A 302 -7.97 8.62 -25.65
N ALA A 303 -7.33 7.51 -25.26
CA ALA A 303 -7.84 6.64 -24.19
C ALA A 303 -7.93 7.37 -22.84
N LEU A 304 -6.94 8.22 -22.54
CA LEU A 304 -6.95 9.01 -21.29
C LEU A 304 -8.03 10.09 -21.31
N GLU A 305 -8.37 10.65 -22.48
CA GLU A 305 -9.48 11.58 -22.64
C GLU A 305 -10.83 10.94 -22.32
N GLU A 306 -11.04 9.64 -22.59
CA GLU A 306 -12.27 8.92 -22.22
C GLU A 306 -12.44 8.88 -20.69
N VAL A 307 -11.35 8.66 -19.94
CA VAL A 307 -11.36 8.75 -18.48
C VAL A 307 -11.65 10.19 -18.02
N GLY A 308 -11.11 11.17 -18.72
CA GLY A 308 -11.37 12.60 -18.47
C GLY A 308 -12.83 12.99 -18.74
N GLU A 309 -13.48 12.43 -19.77
CA GLU A 309 -14.91 12.66 -20.04
C GLU A 309 -15.76 12.16 -18.86
N SER A 310 -15.41 11.00 -18.29
CA SER A 310 -16.06 10.48 -17.09
C SER A 310 -15.83 11.39 -15.88
N ALA A 311 -14.59 11.85 -15.66
CA ALA A 311 -14.28 12.81 -14.60
C ALA A 311 -15.09 14.11 -14.74
N TRP A 312 -15.21 14.64 -15.97
CA TRP A 312 -16.03 15.81 -16.25
C TRP A 312 -17.52 15.56 -15.98
N ALA A 313 -18.06 14.42 -16.39
CA ALA A 313 -19.47 14.09 -16.22
C ALA A 313 -19.87 13.83 -14.75
N MET A 314 -18.93 13.35 -13.93
CA MET A 314 -19.21 12.85 -12.57
C MET A 314 -18.74 13.80 -11.45
N HIS A 315 -18.09 14.93 -11.75
CA HIS A 315 -17.47 15.79 -10.73
C HIS A 315 -18.43 16.38 -9.67
N ASP A 316 -19.70 16.47 -9.98
CA ASP A 316 -20.78 16.99 -9.13
C ASP A 316 -21.87 15.96 -8.85
N GLN A 317 -21.57 14.68 -9.08
CA GLN A 317 -22.49 13.57 -8.81
C GLN A 317 -22.11 12.87 -7.49
N PRO A 318 -23.11 12.37 -6.72
CA PRO A 318 -22.84 11.65 -5.49
C PRO A 318 -22.02 10.36 -5.71
N ASP A 319 -21.11 10.08 -4.80
CA ASP A 319 -20.32 8.84 -4.77
C ASP A 319 -20.11 8.34 -3.32
N ALA A 320 -19.46 7.18 -3.17
CA ALA A 320 -19.13 6.63 -1.85
C ALA A 320 -17.93 7.34 -1.18
N GLY A 321 -17.22 8.19 -1.93
CA GLY A 321 -16.01 8.87 -1.49
C GLY A 321 -14.83 7.95 -1.22
N LEU A 322 -13.68 8.55 -0.92
CA LEU A 322 -12.46 7.78 -0.66
C LEU A 322 -12.53 6.93 0.63
N TRP A 323 -13.43 7.25 1.55
CA TRP A 323 -13.61 6.49 2.80
C TRP A 323 -14.59 5.31 2.67
N GLU A 324 -15.14 5.08 1.46
CA GLU A 324 -15.91 3.89 1.10
C GLU A 324 -17.20 3.72 1.92
N PHE A 325 -17.94 4.82 2.13
CA PHE A 325 -19.20 4.77 2.84
C PHE A 325 -20.17 3.79 2.17
N ARG A 326 -20.76 2.88 2.95
CA ARG A 326 -21.61 1.80 2.41
C ARG A 326 -23.07 2.21 2.23
N THR A 327 -23.56 3.11 3.07
CA THR A 327 -24.98 3.53 3.09
C THR A 327 -25.18 4.99 2.73
N ARG A 328 -24.09 5.78 2.64
CA ARG A 328 -24.12 7.22 2.34
C ARG A 328 -23.42 7.50 1.02
N GLN A 329 -24.09 8.29 0.17
CA GLN A 329 -23.50 8.84 -1.05
C GLN A 329 -23.67 10.35 -1.04
N GLU A 330 -22.59 11.08 -1.26
CA GLU A 330 -22.55 12.55 -1.28
C GLU A 330 -21.63 13.00 -2.41
N VAL A 331 -21.72 14.28 -2.79
CA VAL A 331 -20.72 14.88 -3.68
C VAL A 331 -19.50 15.24 -2.83
N HIS A 332 -18.57 14.29 -2.72
CA HIS A 332 -17.39 14.48 -1.90
C HIS A 332 -16.42 15.49 -2.51
N THR A 333 -15.97 16.44 -1.68
CA THR A 333 -15.03 17.48 -2.11
C THR A 333 -13.74 16.90 -2.66
N TYR A 334 -13.20 15.84 -2.03
CA TYR A 334 -11.99 15.17 -2.52
C TYR A 334 -12.21 14.54 -3.90
N SER A 335 -13.34 13.86 -4.13
CA SER A 335 -13.68 13.27 -5.43
C SER A 335 -13.79 14.36 -6.52
N ALA A 336 -14.45 15.49 -6.21
CA ALA A 336 -14.54 16.61 -7.13
C ALA A 336 -13.15 17.23 -7.44
N VAL A 337 -12.28 17.38 -6.42
CA VAL A 337 -10.89 17.88 -6.61
C VAL A 337 -10.08 16.91 -7.48
N MET A 338 -10.26 15.58 -7.34
CA MET A 338 -9.60 14.59 -8.19
C MET A 338 -10.11 14.67 -9.64
N CYS A 339 -11.42 14.88 -9.85
CA CYS A 339 -11.97 15.12 -11.19
C CYS A 339 -11.44 16.43 -11.81
N TRP A 340 -11.31 17.50 -11.00
CA TRP A 340 -10.63 18.72 -11.41
C TRP A 340 -9.18 18.44 -11.84
N ALA A 341 -8.44 17.70 -11.01
CA ALA A 341 -7.04 17.38 -11.28
C ALA A 341 -6.88 16.56 -12.58
N ALA A 342 -7.82 15.67 -12.88
CA ALA A 342 -7.86 14.95 -14.16
C ALA A 342 -7.93 15.90 -15.34
N CYS A 343 -8.91 16.83 -15.33
CA CYS A 343 -9.08 17.81 -16.41
C CYS A 343 -7.88 18.76 -16.54
N ASP A 344 -7.33 19.23 -15.43
CA ASP A 344 -6.14 20.11 -15.42
C ASP A 344 -4.91 19.40 -16.02
N ARG A 345 -4.67 18.12 -15.66
CA ARG A 345 -3.53 17.36 -16.19
C ARG A 345 -3.74 17.01 -17.68
N LEU A 346 -4.96 16.73 -18.10
CA LEU A 346 -5.27 16.56 -19.53
C LEU A 346 -5.01 17.83 -20.35
N ALA A 347 -5.34 18.99 -19.80
CA ALA A 347 -4.99 20.27 -20.45
C ALA A 347 -3.48 20.42 -20.61
N ASN A 348 -2.71 20.11 -19.56
CA ASN A 348 -1.24 20.16 -19.60
C ASN A 348 -0.65 19.18 -20.62
N VAL A 349 -1.15 17.94 -20.68
CA VAL A 349 -0.74 16.94 -21.66
C VAL A 349 -1.07 17.41 -23.08
N ALA A 350 -2.32 17.87 -23.32
CA ALA A 350 -2.75 18.36 -24.62
C ALA A 350 -1.85 19.50 -25.14
N GLY A 351 -1.51 20.45 -24.26
CA GLY A 351 -0.56 21.52 -24.57
C GLY A 351 0.82 21.01 -24.94
N HIS A 352 1.35 20.02 -24.20
CA HIS A 352 2.65 19.41 -24.44
C HIS A 352 2.74 18.71 -25.79
N ILE A 353 1.68 17.98 -26.19
CA ILE A 353 1.63 17.26 -27.47
C ILE A 353 1.11 18.11 -28.63
N GLY A 354 0.95 19.42 -28.43
CA GLY A 354 0.57 20.39 -29.49
C GLY A 354 -0.90 20.37 -29.91
N LYS A 355 -1.82 19.84 -29.07
CA LYS A 355 -3.26 19.80 -29.35
C LYS A 355 -3.99 20.98 -28.72
N ALA A 356 -3.82 22.18 -29.27
CA ALA A 356 -4.31 23.45 -28.72
C ALA A 356 -5.83 23.46 -28.42
N ASP A 357 -6.66 22.91 -29.33
CA ASP A 357 -8.12 22.85 -29.14
C ASP A 357 -8.51 21.98 -27.95
N ARG A 358 -7.79 20.83 -27.77
CA ARG A 358 -8.02 19.94 -26.63
C ARG A 358 -7.50 20.56 -25.34
N GLN A 359 -6.36 21.27 -25.37
CA GLN A 359 -5.86 22.04 -24.23
C GLN A 359 -6.90 23.03 -23.74
N LYS A 360 -7.48 23.82 -24.68
CA LYS A 360 -8.51 24.79 -24.31
C LYS A 360 -9.73 24.11 -23.70
N LEU A 361 -10.22 23.04 -24.32
CA LEU A 361 -11.38 22.28 -23.82
C LEU A 361 -11.17 21.82 -22.36
N TRP A 362 -10.04 21.14 -22.10
CA TRP A 362 -9.76 20.58 -20.77
C TRP A 362 -9.51 21.67 -19.74
N LEU A 363 -8.89 22.79 -20.12
CA LEU A 363 -8.70 23.92 -19.23
C LEU A 363 -10.04 24.58 -18.87
N ASP A 364 -10.94 24.78 -19.83
CA ASP A 364 -12.27 25.35 -19.60
C ASP A 364 -13.08 24.46 -18.64
N ARG A 365 -13.00 23.13 -18.81
CA ARG A 365 -13.62 22.13 -17.91
C ARG A 365 -13.02 22.18 -16.50
N ALA A 366 -11.70 22.21 -16.37
CA ALA A 366 -11.02 22.33 -15.09
C ALA A 366 -11.44 23.61 -14.36
N ASN A 367 -11.52 24.75 -15.07
CA ASN A 367 -11.98 26.01 -14.50
C ASN A 367 -13.43 25.95 -14.03
N THR A 368 -14.30 25.27 -14.77
CA THR A 368 -15.71 25.07 -14.37
C THR A 368 -15.83 24.22 -13.12
N ILE A 369 -15.11 23.08 -13.06
CA ILE A 369 -15.10 22.22 -11.86
C ILE A 369 -14.55 23.00 -10.66
N ARG A 370 -13.46 23.76 -10.83
CA ARG A 370 -12.90 24.61 -9.77
C ARG A 370 -13.94 25.57 -9.23
N ALA A 371 -14.62 26.31 -10.10
CA ALA A 371 -15.65 27.28 -9.70
C ALA A 371 -16.81 26.58 -8.96
N THR A 372 -17.18 25.37 -9.36
CA THR A 372 -18.20 24.57 -8.68
C THR A 372 -17.76 24.20 -7.26
N ILE A 373 -16.53 23.66 -7.10
CA ILE A 373 -15.98 23.30 -5.78
C ILE A 373 -15.88 24.55 -4.88
N GLU A 374 -15.38 25.66 -5.41
CA GLU A 374 -15.21 26.90 -4.64
C GLU A 374 -16.54 27.50 -4.15
N ARG A 375 -17.63 27.22 -4.84
CA ARG A 375 -18.99 27.68 -4.48
C ARG A 375 -19.69 26.67 -3.57
N GLU A 376 -19.67 25.37 -3.91
CA GLU A 376 -20.51 24.35 -3.27
C GLU A 376 -19.87 23.72 -2.04
N ALA A 377 -18.53 23.64 -1.99
CA ALA A 377 -17.82 23.04 -0.87
C ALA A 377 -17.38 24.05 0.20
N TRP A 378 -17.43 25.36 -0.11
CA TRP A 378 -17.04 26.40 0.84
C TRP A 378 -18.17 26.70 1.83
N VAL A 379 -17.89 26.59 3.12
CA VAL A 379 -18.83 26.87 4.22
C VAL A 379 -18.41 28.16 4.91
N GLU A 380 -19.28 29.14 4.92
CA GLU A 380 -19.07 30.42 5.62
C GLU A 380 -19.35 30.28 7.11
N ASN A 381 -18.40 30.65 7.97
CA ASN A 381 -18.53 30.61 9.44
C ASN A 381 -18.60 32.02 10.08
N GLY A 382 -19.27 32.95 9.46
CA GLY A 382 -19.42 34.33 9.93
C GLY A 382 -18.08 35.02 10.12
N GLU A 383 -17.88 35.72 11.25
CA GLU A 383 -16.66 36.50 11.54
C GLU A 383 -15.38 35.62 11.69
N LYS A 384 -15.52 34.29 11.82
CA LYS A 384 -14.38 33.38 11.98
C LYS A 384 -13.80 32.90 10.65
N GLY A 385 -14.28 33.43 9.53
CA GLY A 385 -13.94 32.92 8.21
C GLY A 385 -14.68 31.62 7.89
N GLY A 386 -14.35 30.96 6.77
CA GLY A 386 -14.97 29.72 6.35
C GLY A 386 -13.94 28.58 6.25
N HIS A 387 -14.41 27.42 5.81
CA HIS A 387 -13.57 26.28 5.46
C HIS A 387 -14.22 25.46 4.34
N TYR A 388 -13.45 24.63 3.66
CA TYR A 388 -14.02 23.62 2.78
C TYR A 388 -14.61 22.49 3.61
N GLY A 389 -15.84 22.08 3.30
CA GLY A 389 -16.46 20.87 3.86
C GLY A 389 -16.01 19.61 3.13
N ALA A 390 -16.11 18.47 3.76
CA ALA A 390 -15.76 17.17 3.18
C ALA A 390 -16.67 16.75 2.02
N SER A 391 -17.91 17.26 1.99
CA SER A 391 -18.84 17.17 0.85
C SER A 391 -19.49 18.51 0.55
N PHE A 392 -20.10 18.62 -0.63
CA PHE A 392 -20.80 19.84 -1.04
C PHE A 392 -21.96 20.15 -0.09
N GLN A 393 -22.12 21.44 0.25
CA GLN A 393 -23.16 21.94 1.15
C GLN A 393 -23.16 21.30 2.56
N SER A 394 -22.03 20.75 2.98
CA SER A 394 -21.85 20.14 4.29
C SER A 394 -20.71 20.80 5.06
N ASP A 395 -20.85 20.89 6.38
CA ASP A 395 -19.86 21.50 7.28
C ASP A 395 -18.96 20.48 7.99
N TYR A 396 -19.21 19.18 7.82
CA TYR A 396 -18.31 18.17 8.41
C TYR A 396 -16.94 18.16 7.71
N LEU A 397 -15.93 17.73 8.46
CA LEU A 397 -14.53 17.75 8.03
C LEU A 397 -13.97 16.35 7.97
N ASP A 398 -13.11 16.11 6.97
CA ASP A 398 -12.25 14.95 6.91
C ASP A 398 -10.80 15.31 6.57
N ALA A 399 -9.89 14.39 6.77
CA ALA A 399 -8.47 14.63 6.58
C ALA A 399 -8.06 14.76 5.10
N SER A 400 -8.88 14.30 4.14
CA SER A 400 -8.58 14.39 2.71
C SER A 400 -8.54 15.84 2.20
N LEU A 401 -9.18 16.77 2.90
CA LEU A 401 -9.12 18.20 2.59
C LEU A 401 -7.68 18.76 2.62
N LEU A 402 -6.77 18.14 3.36
CA LEU A 402 -5.36 18.50 3.39
C LEU A 402 -4.66 18.21 2.05
N GLN A 403 -5.21 17.31 1.23
CA GLN A 403 -4.65 16.97 -0.07
C GLN A 403 -4.87 18.00 -1.18
N MET A 404 -5.70 19.03 -0.94
CA MET A 404 -5.96 20.09 -1.90
C MET A 404 -4.68 20.80 -2.36
N VAL A 405 -3.66 20.90 -1.49
CA VAL A 405 -2.38 21.53 -1.83
C VAL A 405 -1.47 20.58 -2.59
N GLU A 406 -1.38 19.31 -2.19
CA GLU A 406 -0.59 18.31 -2.92
C GLU A 406 -1.11 18.14 -4.35
N LEU A 407 -2.42 18.17 -4.53
CA LEU A 407 -3.07 18.13 -5.85
C LEU A 407 -2.94 19.45 -6.64
N ARG A 408 -2.43 20.53 -6.01
CA ARG A 408 -2.29 21.89 -6.58
C ARG A 408 -3.62 22.57 -6.88
N PHE A 409 -4.68 22.16 -6.21
CA PHE A 409 -5.96 22.86 -6.25
C PHE A 409 -5.85 24.22 -5.57
N LEU A 410 -5.19 24.28 -4.41
CA LEU A 410 -4.88 25.51 -3.68
C LEU A 410 -3.37 25.65 -3.51
N ALA A 411 -2.89 26.89 -3.43
CA ALA A 411 -1.53 27.18 -3.00
C ALA A 411 -1.43 27.09 -1.46
N PRO A 412 -0.24 26.74 -0.89
CA PRO A 412 -0.06 26.63 0.56
C PRO A 412 -0.35 27.91 1.34
N ASP A 413 -0.12 29.06 0.73
CA ASP A 413 -0.36 30.39 1.31
C ASP A 413 -1.80 30.91 1.12
N ASN A 414 -2.65 30.17 0.40
CA ASN A 414 -4.04 30.53 0.15
C ASN A 414 -4.81 30.65 1.48
N PRO A 415 -5.50 31.79 1.74
CA PRO A 415 -6.25 31.99 3.00
C PRO A 415 -7.31 30.91 3.26
N ARG A 416 -8.00 30.44 2.21
CA ARG A 416 -9.01 29.37 2.33
C ARG A 416 -8.39 28.04 2.74
N PHE A 417 -7.17 27.72 2.23
CA PHE A 417 -6.46 26.53 2.68
C PHE A 417 -6.06 26.65 4.15
N LYS A 418 -5.46 27.78 4.55
CA LYS A 418 -5.05 28.00 5.95
C LYS A 418 -6.22 27.89 6.92
N SER A 419 -7.38 28.44 6.56
CA SER A 419 -8.60 28.36 7.36
C SER A 419 -9.12 26.91 7.42
N THR A 420 -9.15 26.19 6.30
CA THR A 420 -9.56 24.78 6.25
C THR A 420 -8.61 23.90 7.07
N PHE A 421 -7.29 24.09 6.91
CA PHE A 421 -6.30 23.36 7.69
C PHE A 421 -6.49 23.56 9.20
N ALA A 422 -6.68 24.80 9.66
CA ALA A 422 -6.93 25.09 11.07
C ALA A 422 -8.21 24.41 11.59
N ALA A 423 -9.28 24.36 10.78
CA ALA A 423 -10.53 23.69 11.13
C ALA A 423 -10.35 22.18 11.21
N VAL A 424 -9.68 21.56 10.22
CA VAL A 424 -9.36 20.11 10.18
C VAL A 424 -8.49 19.72 11.38
N GLU A 425 -7.39 20.46 11.61
CA GLU A 425 -6.49 20.20 12.74
C GLU A 425 -7.25 20.25 14.07
N LYS A 426 -8.05 21.28 14.30
CA LYS A 426 -8.84 21.44 15.53
C LYS A 426 -9.83 20.30 15.76
N THR A 427 -10.45 19.79 14.69
CA THR A 427 -11.55 18.81 14.78
C THR A 427 -11.02 17.38 14.84
N LEU A 428 -9.99 17.05 14.06
CA LEU A 428 -9.58 15.67 13.83
C LEU A 428 -8.29 15.26 14.56
N ARG A 429 -7.47 16.22 15.00
CA ARG A 429 -6.22 15.91 15.70
C ARG A 429 -6.48 15.35 17.10
N ARG A 430 -5.76 14.27 17.44
CA ARG A 430 -5.74 13.62 18.76
C ARG A 430 -4.29 13.48 19.22
N GLY A 431 -3.81 14.45 20.00
CA GLY A 431 -2.40 14.49 20.40
C GLY A 431 -1.46 14.58 19.21
N GLU A 432 -0.67 13.54 19.00
CA GLU A 432 0.30 13.41 17.90
C GLU A 432 -0.31 12.76 16.63
N HIS A 433 -1.58 12.40 16.65
CA HIS A 433 -2.25 11.62 15.60
C HIS A 433 -3.47 12.33 15.03
N MET A 434 -3.97 11.85 13.89
CA MET A 434 -5.14 12.40 13.22
C MET A 434 -6.15 11.31 12.84
N LEU A 435 -7.42 11.57 13.16
CA LEU A 435 -8.55 10.78 12.67
C LEU A 435 -8.78 11.04 11.18
N ARG A 436 -9.34 10.08 10.47
CA ARG A 436 -9.79 10.28 9.08
C ARG A 436 -10.99 11.23 9.00
N TYR A 437 -11.96 11.09 9.91
CA TYR A 437 -13.11 11.97 10.18
C TYR A 437 -13.61 11.68 11.59
N ALA A 438 -14.48 12.54 12.14
CA ALA A 438 -15.06 12.38 13.47
C ALA A 438 -16.57 12.07 13.44
N ALA A 439 -17.21 12.12 12.27
CA ALA A 439 -18.62 11.78 12.11
C ALA A 439 -18.86 10.28 12.23
N GLU A 440 -20.06 9.89 12.66
CA GLU A 440 -20.50 8.49 12.61
C GLU A 440 -20.68 8.05 11.15
N ASP A 441 -20.31 6.80 10.89
CA ASP A 441 -20.54 6.10 9.63
C ASP A 441 -21.34 4.80 9.85
N ASP A 442 -21.30 3.88 8.88
CA ASP A 442 -21.99 2.59 8.91
C ASP A 442 -21.64 1.70 10.12
N PHE A 443 -20.57 2.00 10.84
CA PHE A 443 -20.01 1.22 11.95
C PHE A 443 -19.77 2.08 13.22
N GLY A 444 -20.33 3.28 13.30
CA GLY A 444 -20.08 4.25 14.35
C GLY A 444 -18.93 5.22 14.02
N ALA A 445 -18.52 6.04 14.98
CA ALA A 445 -17.38 6.92 14.80
C ALA A 445 -16.05 6.13 14.78
N PRO A 446 -15.03 6.53 13.99
CA PRO A 446 -13.70 5.91 14.06
C PRO A 446 -13.10 6.03 15.46
N GLU A 447 -12.57 4.92 15.99
CA GLU A 447 -12.00 4.84 17.35
C GLU A 447 -10.49 5.06 17.35
N THR A 448 -9.82 4.86 16.21
CA THR A 448 -8.37 4.91 16.02
C THR A 448 -7.97 6.06 15.10
N ALA A 449 -6.73 6.49 15.20
CA ALA A 449 -6.12 7.36 14.21
C ALA A 449 -5.74 6.58 12.96
N PHE A 450 -5.98 7.18 11.80
CA PHE A 450 -5.60 6.60 10.53
C PHE A 450 -4.20 7.10 10.16
N ASN A 451 -3.23 6.21 10.05
CA ASN A 451 -1.82 6.59 9.96
C ASN A 451 -1.52 7.54 8.80
N VAL A 452 -2.08 7.33 7.59
CA VAL A 452 -1.85 8.23 6.47
C VAL A 452 -2.37 9.64 6.73
N CYS A 453 -3.47 9.79 7.48
CA CYS A 453 -4.02 11.10 7.83
C CYS A 453 -3.06 11.87 8.75
N THR A 454 -2.36 11.19 9.66
CA THR A 454 -1.29 11.79 10.46
C THR A 454 -0.12 12.24 9.57
N PHE A 455 0.25 11.48 8.55
CA PHE A 455 1.27 11.92 7.59
C PHE A 455 0.81 13.12 6.76
N TRP A 456 -0.45 13.19 6.33
CA TRP A 456 -1.02 14.39 5.68
C TRP A 456 -1.01 15.61 6.59
N LEU A 457 -1.26 15.43 7.91
CA LEU A 457 -1.09 16.49 8.89
C LEU A 457 0.36 16.99 8.92
N ILE A 458 1.34 16.09 8.95
CA ILE A 458 2.78 16.42 8.96
C ILE A 458 3.16 17.22 7.70
N GLU A 459 2.69 16.80 6.53
CA GLU A 459 2.89 17.53 5.26
C GLU A 459 2.27 18.93 5.32
N ALA A 460 1.02 19.05 5.81
CA ALA A 460 0.32 20.32 5.94
C ALA A 460 1.00 21.27 6.95
N LEU A 461 1.52 20.75 8.06
CA LEU A 461 2.30 21.52 9.04
C LEU A 461 3.57 22.11 8.41
N HIS A 462 4.32 21.30 7.65
CA HIS A 462 5.48 21.79 6.94
C HIS A 462 5.12 22.90 5.94
N LEU A 463 4.09 22.68 5.13
CA LEU A 463 3.60 23.69 4.16
C LEU A 463 3.09 24.98 4.83
N ALA A 464 2.63 24.90 6.09
CA ALA A 464 2.26 26.03 6.91
C ALA A 464 3.46 26.70 7.61
N GLY A 465 4.69 26.25 7.40
CA GLY A 465 5.91 26.76 8.03
C GLY A 465 6.12 26.31 9.49
N ARG A 466 5.40 25.28 9.94
CA ARG A 466 5.53 24.68 11.29
C ARG A 466 6.51 23.49 11.28
N ASP A 467 7.71 23.69 10.73
CA ASP A 467 8.70 22.62 10.43
C ASP A 467 9.15 21.83 11.66
N ALA A 468 9.38 22.52 12.78
CA ALA A 468 9.83 21.86 14.01
C ALA A 468 8.76 20.89 14.55
N GLU A 469 7.50 21.27 14.46
CA GLU A 469 6.39 20.43 14.88
C GLU A 469 6.16 19.28 13.90
N ALA A 470 6.17 19.55 12.60
CA ALA A 470 6.09 18.52 11.56
C ALA A 470 7.16 17.44 11.76
N ARG A 471 8.40 17.86 12.06
CA ARG A 471 9.52 16.95 12.32
C ARG A 471 9.29 16.13 13.60
N GLY A 472 8.85 16.77 14.70
CA GLY A 472 8.55 16.07 15.96
C GLY A 472 7.47 14.99 15.77
N LEU A 473 6.38 15.32 15.10
CA LEU A 473 5.31 14.35 14.79
C LEU A 473 5.79 13.21 13.86
N PHE A 474 6.65 13.52 12.90
CA PHE A 474 7.21 12.49 12.03
C PHE A 474 8.09 11.51 12.81
N GLU A 475 8.94 11.99 13.69
CA GLU A 475 9.78 11.16 14.55
C GLU A 475 8.94 10.31 15.54
N ALA A 476 7.85 10.87 16.06
CA ALA A 476 6.87 10.13 16.87
C ALA A 476 6.23 9.00 16.07
N MET A 477 5.75 9.27 14.84
CA MET A 477 5.20 8.23 13.96
C MET A 477 6.20 7.12 13.65
N LEU A 478 7.47 7.45 13.46
CA LEU A 478 8.52 6.46 13.23
C LEU A 478 8.75 5.55 14.44
N SER A 479 8.49 6.02 15.67
CA SER A 479 8.64 5.22 16.88
C SER A 479 7.59 4.12 17.04
N HIS A 480 6.42 4.25 16.39
CA HIS A 480 5.34 3.25 16.41
C HIS A 480 5.54 2.09 15.43
N ARG A 481 6.55 2.16 14.56
CA ARG A 481 6.82 1.06 13.63
C ARG A 481 7.15 -0.24 14.37
N THR A 482 6.76 -1.36 13.78
CA THR A 482 7.20 -2.67 14.28
C THR A 482 8.73 -2.78 14.31
N GLN A 483 9.27 -3.77 15.00
CA GLN A 483 10.71 -4.08 14.99
C GLN A 483 11.26 -4.32 13.58
N SER A 484 10.41 -4.74 12.63
CA SER A 484 10.77 -4.89 11.22
C SER A 484 10.62 -3.61 10.40
N GLY A 485 10.29 -2.48 11.03
CA GLY A 485 10.20 -1.15 10.41
C GLY A 485 8.95 -0.95 9.55
N LEU A 486 7.82 -1.57 9.89
CA LEU A 486 6.57 -1.53 9.14
C LEU A 486 5.45 -0.89 9.96
N LEU A 487 4.44 -0.34 9.28
CA LEU A 487 3.23 0.23 9.86
C LEU A 487 1.98 -0.49 9.33
N SER A 488 0.95 -0.52 10.15
CA SER A 488 -0.42 -0.90 9.79
C SER A 488 -1.20 0.29 9.26
N GLU A 489 -2.48 0.11 9.02
CA GLU A 489 -3.42 1.16 8.60
C GLU A 489 -3.72 2.14 9.73
N ASP A 490 -4.06 1.62 10.90
CA ASP A 490 -4.53 2.36 12.06
C ASP A 490 -3.56 2.26 13.23
N LEU A 491 -3.75 3.19 14.17
CA LEU A 491 -3.05 3.24 15.44
C LEU A 491 -4.02 3.74 16.52
N ASP A 492 -4.09 3.02 17.62
CA ASP A 492 -4.77 3.48 18.84
C ASP A 492 -3.95 4.63 19.44
N TYR A 493 -4.50 5.85 19.39
CA TYR A 493 -3.78 7.07 19.80
C TYR A 493 -3.61 7.19 21.33
N GLU A 494 -4.26 6.36 22.12
CA GLU A 494 -4.09 6.30 23.58
C GLU A 494 -2.97 5.33 23.98
N THR A 495 -2.91 4.15 23.33
CA THR A 495 -1.97 3.09 23.68
C THR A 495 -0.74 3.02 22.78
N GLY A 496 -0.81 3.59 21.56
CA GLY A 496 0.21 3.45 20.52
C GLY A 496 0.21 2.08 19.83
N GLU A 497 -0.77 1.21 20.10
CA GLU A 497 -0.86 -0.10 19.48
C GLU A 497 -1.30 0.03 18.02
N LEU A 498 -0.63 -0.71 17.13
CA LEU A 498 -0.96 -0.76 15.69
C LEU A 498 -2.14 -1.70 15.43
N TRP A 499 -3.11 -1.22 14.66
CA TRP A 499 -4.31 -1.93 14.24
C TRP A 499 -4.53 -1.82 12.72
N GLY A 500 -5.49 -2.55 12.19
CA GLY A 500 -5.78 -2.59 10.75
C GLY A 500 -4.80 -3.45 9.94
N ASN A 501 -5.06 -3.58 8.65
CA ASN A 501 -4.29 -4.44 7.77
C ASN A 501 -2.83 -3.98 7.60
N PHE A 502 -1.93 -4.94 7.32
CA PHE A 502 -0.49 -4.80 7.52
C PHE A 502 0.33 -5.58 6.46
N PRO A 503 1.50 -5.11 6.01
CA PRO A 503 1.89 -3.69 6.04
C PRO A 503 0.99 -2.89 5.10
N GLN A 504 0.54 -1.72 5.52
CA GLN A 504 -0.38 -0.90 4.74
C GLN A 504 0.39 0.08 3.85
N THR A 505 0.09 0.08 2.54
CA THR A 505 0.84 0.88 1.56
C THR A 505 0.75 2.37 1.83
N TYR A 506 -0.40 2.92 2.17
CA TYR A 506 -0.58 4.33 2.51
C TYR A 506 0.33 4.81 3.63
N SER A 507 0.42 4.03 4.72
CA SER A 507 1.25 4.37 5.86
C SER A 507 2.72 4.40 5.48
N LEU A 508 3.17 3.46 4.65
CA LEU A 508 4.55 3.43 4.16
C LEU A 508 4.85 4.54 3.14
N VAL A 509 3.87 4.94 2.33
CA VAL A 509 3.94 6.12 1.45
C VAL A 509 4.15 7.38 2.27
N GLY A 510 3.39 7.55 3.36
CA GLY A 510 3.52 8.68 4.25
C GLY A 510 4.94 8.82 4.81
N VAL A 511 5.57 7.71 5.22
CA VAL A 511 6.98 7.73 5.67
C VAL A 511 7.91 8.25 4.58
N ILE A 512 7.78 7.76 3.35
CA ILE A 512 8.65 8.18 2.23
C ILE A 512 8.45 9.66 1.90
N ASN A 513 7.20 10.10 1.81
CA ASN A 513 6.86 11.47 1.46
C ASN A 513 7.37 12.46 2.52
N CYS A 514 7.04 12.22 3.80
CA CYS A 514 7.47 13.09 4.90
C CYS A 514 8.99 13.11 5.05
N ALA A 515 9.66 11.96 4.93
CA ALA A 515 11.12 11.93 4.97
C ALA A 515 11.74 12.74 3.82
N GLY A 516 11.20 12.63 2.60
CA GLY A 516 11.66 13.41 1.45
C GLY A 516 11.42 14.92 1.61
N LEU A 517 10.31 15.30 2.25
CA LEU A 517 9.91 16.69 2.45
C LEU A 517 10.71 17.37 3.58
N LEU A 518 10.92 16.67 4.70
CA LEU A 518 11.51 17.21 5.91
C LEU A 518 13.04 17.06 5.99
N SER A 519 13.63 16.17 5.18
CA SER A 519 15.08 15.94 5.20
C SER A 519 15.86 17.15 4.73
N ARG A 520 16.95 17.44 5.42
CA ARG A 520 17.92 18.40 4.93
C ARG A 520 18.48 17.96 3.57
N PRO A 521 18.77 18.90 2.67
CA PRO A 521 19.34 18.55 1.37
C PRO A 521 20.78 18.02 1.51
N TRP A 522 21.18 17.11 0.63
CA TRP A 522 22.54 16.54 0.60
C TRP A 522 23.67 17.60 0.52
N SER A 523 23.36 18.80 0.01
CA SER A 523 24.31 19.92 -0.02
C SER A 523 24.76 20.38 1.37
N THR A 524 24.02 20.07 2.42
CA THR A 524 24.37 20.47 3.81
C THR A 524 25.53 19.68 4.41
N VAL A 525 25.94 18.58 3.79
CA VAL A 525 27.07 17.72 4.21
C VAL A 525 28.31 17.85 3.32
N ARG A 526 28.30 18.82 2.42
CA ARG A 526 29.44 19.11 1.51
C ARG A 526 30.27 20.26 2.04
#